data_0cb9c3208d8e3bf202790529f9dd8fa6
#
_entry.id   0cb9c3208d8e3bf202790529f9dd8fa6
#
_cell.length_a   1.000
_cell.length_b   1.000
_cell.length_c   1.000
_cell.angle_alpha   90.00
_cell.angle_beta   90.00
_cell.angle_gamma   90.00
#
_symmetry.space_group_name_H-M   'P 1'
#
loop_
_entity.id
_entity.type
_entity.pdbx_description
1 polymer ?
#
loop_
_entity_poly.entity_id
_entity_poly.type
_entity_poly.pdbx_seq_one_letter_code
_entity_poly.pdbx_strand_id
1 'polypeptide(L)'
;MKSKNLGLVDPNSTSGNNVPRFELNKLGIPDAEQYFGKVVFTGSHENAMLALAQGTVDVAANQWTSDDDSTLAQMLHKSMLKNPDGSPMKKDDFRIIHKSAPIINGPYAYNSDLPEDAKAAIAKAFFDAPAKDKAAFDRLQDGQKKGFHPATTKDWDGTIELIKFVDALRKKKAS
;
A
#
# COMPACT_ATOMS: atom_id res chain seq x y z
N MET A 1 20.39 -4.25 -7.78
CA MET A 1 19.98 -4.28 -6.36
C MET A 1 20.29 -5.60 -5.66
N LYS A 2 20.88 -6.56 -6.37
CA LYS A 2 21.33 -7.83 -5.77
C LYS A 2 22.26 -7.55 -4.58
N SER A 3 22.11 -8.31 -3.51
CA SER A 3 22.87 -8.16 -2.25
C SER A 3 22.66 -6.86 -1.46
N LYS A 4 21.72 -6.00 -1.84
CA LYS A 4 21.28 -4.84 -1.06
C LYS A 4 20.25 -5.24 -0.01
N ASN A 5 20.13 -4.49 1.08
CA ASN A 5 19.16 -4.76 2.14
C ASN A 5 17.80 -4.16 1.78
N LEU A 6 16.73 -4.96 1.86
CA LEU A 6 15.36 -4.56 1.59
C LEU A 6 14.57 -4.43 2.88
N GLY A 7 14.00 -3.25 3.13
CA GLY A 7 13.02 -3.00 4.17
C GLY A 7 11.60 -3.22 3.64
N LEU A 8 10.89 -4.16 4.24
CA LEU A 8 9.45 -4.36 4.07
C LEU A 8 8.73 -3.89 5.34
N VAL A 9 7.42 -3.61 5.26
CA VAL A 9 6.69 -3.05 6.41
C VAL A 9 6.31 -4.14 7.40
N ASP A 10 5.41 -5.02 7.03
CA ASP A 10 4.84 -6.07 7.88
C ASP A 10 4.40 -7.25 6.99
N PRO A 11 4.47 -8.50 7.45
CA PRO A 11 4.08 -9.67 6.66
C PRO A 11 2.67 -9.61 6.04
N ASN A 12 1.75 -8.91 6.67
CA ASN A 12 0.36 -8.77 6.21
C ASN A 12 0.10 -7.46 5.44
N SER A 13 1.08 -6.55 5.38
CA SER A 13 0.93 -5.28 4.68
C SER A 13 0.79 -5.50 3.17
N THR A 14 -0.30 -4.98 2.59
CA THR A 14 -0.52 -5.05 1.14
C THR A 14 0.51 -4.21 0.40
N SER A 15 0.60 -2.91 0.70
CA SER A 15 1.50 -1.97 0.02
C SER A 15 2.97 -2.12 0.44
N GLY A 16 3.23 -2.54 1.68
CA GLY A 16 4.58 -2.63 2.23
C GLY A 16 5.23 -4.01 2.16
N ASN A 17 4.52 -5.07 1.72
CA ASN A 17 5.07 -6.41 1.61
C ASN A 17 4.49 -7.21 0.43
N ASN A 18 3.17 -7.41 0.37
CA ASN A 18 2.57 -8.33 -0.58
C ASN A 18 2.73 -7.85 -2.03
N VAL A 19 2.39 -6.60 -2.31
CA VAL A 19 2.56 -6.00 -3.64
C VAL A 19 4.03 -5.90 -4.04
N PRO A 20 4.96 -5.40 -3.21
CA PRO A 20 6.39 -5.44 -3.52
C PRO A 20 6.90 -6.84 -3.91
N ARG A 21 6.52 -7.89 -3.20
CA ARG A 21 6.91 -9.27 -3.54
C ARG A 21 6.30 -9.76 -4.85
N PHE A 22 5.03 -9.41 -5.09
CA PHE A 22 4.34 -9.73 -6.34
C PHE A 22 4.98 -9.06 -7.54
N GLU A 23 5.33 -7.78 -7.42
CA GLU A 23 6.03 -7.04 -8.47
C GLU A 23 7.46 -7.59 -8.70
N LEU A 24 8.19 -7.93 -7.64
CA LEU A 24 9.49 -8.60 -7.77
C LEU A 24 9.37 -9.94 -8.52
N ASN A 25 8.34 -10.73 -8.21
CA ASN A 25 8.08 -12.00 -8.92
C ASN A 25 7.82 -11.77 -10.42
N LYS A 26 7.05 -10.76 -10.79
CA LYS A 26 6.84 -10.37 -12.20
C LYS A 26 8.13 -9.96 -12.89
N LEU A 27 9.07 -9.38 -12.16
CA LEU A 27 10.40 -9.02 -12.65
C LEU A 27 11.40 -10.19 -12.67
N GLY A 28 10.95 -11.43 -12.45
CA GLY A 28 11.79 -12.61 -12.43
C GLY A 28 12.56 -12.84 -11.12
N ILE A 29 12.14 -12.19 -10.03
CA ILE A 29 12.71 -12.34 -8.69
C ILE A 29 11.63 -12.98 -7.77
N PRO A 30 11.44 -14.31 -7.86
CA PRO A 30 10.37 -14.99 -7.11
C PRO A 30 10.67 -15.10 -5.60
N ASP A 31 11.91 -14.96 -5.19
CA ASP A 31 12.37 -15.08 -3.81
C ASP A 31 13.22 -13.85 -3.44
N ALA A 32 12.63 -12.94 -2.70
CA ALA A 32 13.30 -11.72 -2.26
C ALA A 32 14.44 -12.03 -1.28
N GLU A 33 14.27 -13.04 -0.43
CA GLU A 33 15.26 -13.44 0.58
C GLU A 33 16.55 -14.00 -0.07
N GLN A 34 16.43 -14.63 -1.22
CA GLN A 34 17.59 -15.12 -1.98
C GLN A 34 18.24 -14.04 -2.86
N TYR A 35 17.45 -13.06 -3.29
CA TYR A 35 17.95 -12.00 -4.18
C TYR A 35 18.63 -10.86 -3.42
N PHE A 36 18.02 -10.40 -2.33
CA PHE A 36 18.56 -9.32 -1.50
C PHE A 36 19.59 -9.85 -0.50
N GLY A 37 20.47 -9.00 -0.01
CA GLY A 37 21.43 -9.36 1.03
C GLY A 37 20.73 -9.67 2.35
N LYS A 38 19.72 -8.87 2.69
CA LYS A 38 18.84 -9.07 3.84
C LYS A 38 17.46 -8.51 3.53
N VAL A 39 16.41 -9.20 4.01
CA VAL A 39 15.04 -8.70 4.02
C VAL A 39 14.61 -8.47 5.47
N VAL A 40 14.18 -7.27 5.79
CA VAL A 40 13.85 -6.84 7.16
C VAL A 40 12.41 -6.33 7.20
N PHE A 41 11.65 -6.76 8.21
CA PHE A 41 10.37 -6.14 8.52
C PHE A 41 10.58 -4.97 9.48
N THR A 42 10.12 -3.79 9.10
CA THR A 42 10.32 -2.53 9.84
C THR A 42 9.15 -2.16 10.74
N GLY A 43 8.02 -2.87 10.61
CA GLY A 43 6.81 -2.72 11.42
C GLY A 43 5.83 -1.66 10.92
N SER A 44 6.29 -0.54 10.34
CA SER A 44 5.43 0.51 9.80
C SER A 44 6.02 1.17 8.55
N HIS A 45 5.21 1.92 7.82
CA HIS A 45 5.65 2.70 6.66
C HIS A 45 6.66 3.77 7.06
N GLU A 46 6.44 4.43 8.18
CA GLU A 46 7.34 5.44 8.73
C GLU A 46 8.68 4.82 9.13
N ASN A 47 8.66 3.69 9.82
CA ASN A 47 9.87 2.99 10.21
C ASN A 47 10.68 2.50 9.00
N ALA A 48 10.02 2.09 7.91
CA ALA A 48 10.69 1.74 6.66
C ALA A 48 11.45 2.94 6.07
N MET A 49 10.86 4.14 6.10
CA MET A 49 11.51 5.36 5.66
C MET A 49 12.64 5.79 6.59
N LEU A 50 12.47 5.65 7.91
CA LEU A 50 13.55 5.91 8.88
C LEU A 50 14.73 4.96 8.67
N ALA A 51 14.47 3.67 8.50
CA ALA A 51 15.51 2.67 8.24
C ALA A 51 16.29 2.96 6.94
N LEU A 52 15.61 3.46 5.90
CA LEU A 52 16.23 3.91 4.66
C LEU A 52 17.09 5.16 4.89
N ALA A 53 16.56 6.17 5.57
CA ALA A 53 17.27 7.41 5.87
C ALA A 53 18.52 7.17 6.73
N GLN A 54 18.47 6.21 7.65
CA GLN A 54 19.58 5.82 8.52
C GLN A 54 20.58 4.86 7.87
N GLY A 55 20.33 4.42 6.62
CA GLY A 55 21.20 3.46 5.94
C GLY A 55 21.13 2.02 6.49
N THR A 56 20.16 1.71 7.35
CA THR A 56 19.92 0.35 7.86
C THR A 56 19.43 -0.58 6.74
N VAL A 57 18.67 -0.05 5.81
CA VAL A 57 18.28 -0.70 4.55
C VAL A 57 18.67 0.18 3.37
N ASP A 58 18.95 -0.44 2.23
CA ASP A 58 19.29 0.27 0.99
C ASP A 58 18.06 0.57 0.13
N VAL A 59 16.99 -0.21 0.33
CA VAL A 59 15.71 -0.11 -0.40
C VAL A 59 14.58 -0.29 0.60
N ALA A 60 13.53 0.51 0.49
CA ALA A 60 12.33 0.38 1.32
C ALA A 60 11.08 0.31 0.46
N ALA A 61 10.21 -0.65 0.78
CA ALA A 61 8.85 -0.68 0.24
C ALA A 61 7.95 0.28 1.03
N ASN A 62 7.13 1.05 0.33
CA ASN A 62 6.30 2.03 1.01
C ASN A 62 5.00 2.34 0.25
N GLN A 63 4.08 3.03 0.91
CA GLN A 63 2.88 3.56 0.31
C GLN A 63 3.18 4.82 -0.49
N TRP A 64 2.60 4.89 -1.68
CA TRP A 64 2.65 6.07 -2.54
C TRP A 64 1.32 6.21 -3.30
N THR A 65 0.67 7.34 -3.17
CA THR A 65 -0.54 7.71 -3.91
C THR A 65 -0.21 8.77 -4.96
N SER A 66 0.55 9.78 -4.57
CA SER A 66 1.09 10.83 -5.42
C SER A 66 2.40 11.36 -4.83
N ASP A 67 3.07 12.25 -5.54
CA ASP A 67 4.30 12.87 -5.06
C ASP A 67 4.09 13.69 -3.78
N ASP A 68 2.88 14.23 -3.58
CA ASP A 68 2.51 15.01 -2.39
C ASP A 68 1.74 14.18 -1.35
N ASP A 69 1.26 12.99 -1.73
CA ASP A 69 0.51 12.07 -0.89
C ASP A 69 1.23 10.72 -0.85
N SER A 70 2.27 10.65 -0.07
CA SER A 70 3.04 9.45 0.22
C SER A 70 3.60 9.54 1.64
N THR A 71 3.95 8.41 2.23
CA THR A 71 4.64 8.42 3.55
C THR A 71 5.92 9.25 3.49
N LEU A 72 6.69 9.14 2.40
CA LEU A 72 7.90 9.95 2.19
C LEU A 72 7.57 11.45 2.25
N ALA A 73 6.59 11.92 1.47
CA ALA A 73 6.21 13.34 1.43
C ALA A 73 5.77 13.85 2.81
N GLN A 74 4.94 13.07 3.52
CA GLN A 74 4.47 13.42 4.85
C GLN A 74 5.62 13.53 5.87
N MET A 75 6.57 12.60 5.84
CA MET A 75 7.71 12.60 6.76
C MET A 75 8.71 13.72 6.46
N LEU A 76 8.91 14.05 5.18
CA LEU A 76 9.73 15.20 4.78
C LEU A 76 9.08 16.51 5.24
N HIS A 77 7.78 16.68 5.03
CA HIS A 77 7.05 17.86 5.48
C HIS A 77 7.14 18.06 7.00
N LYS A 78 7.11 16.97 7.77
CA LYS A 78 7.26 17.00 9.24
C LYS A 78 8.71 17.05 9.71
N SER A 79 9.70 17.12 8.80
CA SER A 79 11.15 17.09 9.10
C SER A 79 11.56 15.88 9.97
N MET A 80 10.91 14.76 9.77
CA MET A 80 11.18 13.52 10.51
C MET A 80 12.39 12.75 9.97
N LEU A 81 12.76 12.98 8.70
CA LEU A 81 13.93 12.36 8.06
C LEU A 81 15.09 13.30 8.13
N LYS A 82 16.22 12.85 8.71
CA LYS A 82 17.39 13.67 8.98
C LYS A 82 18.67 13.00 8.49
N ASN A 83 19.59 13.83 8.03
CA ASN A 83 20.97 13.44 7.76
C ASN A 83 21.72 13.14 9.08
N PRO A 84 22.89 12.47 9.03
CA PRO A 84 23.71 12.20 10.22
C PRO A 84 24.13 13.46 11.00
N ASP A 85 24.21 14.60 10.34
CA ASP A 85 24.52 15.90 10.96
C ASP A 85 23.29 16.58 11.61
N GLY A 86 22.11 15.94 11.56
CA GLY A 86 20.85 16.45 12.10
C GLY A 86 20.09 17.38 11.16
N SER A 87 20.62 17.75 10.01
CA SER A 87 19.92 18.56 9.01
C SER A 87 18.75 17.77 8.39
N PRO A 88 17.63 18.44 8.03
CA PRO A 88 16.51 17.74 7.41
C PRO A 88 16.89 17.25 6.00
N MET A 89 16.50 16.00 5.69
CA MET A 89 16.61 15.45 4.35
C MET A 89 15.58 16.09 3.41
N LYS A 90 15.87 16.04 2.11
CA LYS A 90 15.04 16.59 1.03
C LYS A 90 14.56 15.46 0.10
N LYS A 91 13.57 15.74 -0.75
CA LYS A 91 13.05 14.79 -1.73
C LYS A 91 14.13 14.22 -2.63
N ASP A 92 15.09 15.04 -3.04
CA ASP A 92 16.17 14.65 -3.93
C ASP A 92 17.19 13.69 -3.30
N ASP A 93 17.18 13.53 -1.98
CA ASP A 93 17.98 12.52 -1.28
C ASP A 93 17.40 11.10 -1.45
N PHE A 94 16.19 10.99 -2.01
CA PHE A 94 15.48 9.73 -2.22
C PHE A 94 15.20 9.49 -3.70
N ARG A 95 15.33 8.24 -4.12
CA ARG A 95 15.01 7.82 -5.47
C ARG A 95 13.88 6.80 -5.47
N ILE A 96 12.76 7.12 -6.12
CA ILE A 96 11.71 6.14 -6.42
C ILE A 96 12.20 5.28 -7.59
N ILE A 97 12.36 3.99 -7.35
CA ILE A 97 12.90 3.05 -8.33
C ILE A 97 11.84 2.21 -9.02
N HIS A 98 10.65 2.09 -8.42
CA HIS A 98 9.52 1.35 -8.97
C HIS A 98 8.20 1.86 -8.36
N LYS A 99 7.16 1.90 -9.17
CA LYS A 99 5.77 2.13 -8.75
C LYS A 99 4.93 0.97 -9.27
N SER A 100 4.18 0.33 -8.39
CA SER A 100 3.23 -0.72 -8.78
C SER A 100 2.02 -0.13 -9.52
N ALA A 101 1.19 -0.99 -10.12
CA ALA A 101 -0.17 -0.62 -10.45
C ALA A 101 -0.92 -0.16 -9.19
N PRO A 102 -1.96 0.71 -9.32
CA PRO A 102 -2.76 1.14 -8.19
C PRO A 102 -3.35 -0.04 -7.41
N ILE A 103 -3.27 0.03 -6.09
CA ILE A 103 -3.93 -0.93 -5.20
C ILE A 103 -5.36 -0.44 -4.98
N ILE A 104 -6.33 -1.24 -5.38
CA ILE A 104 -7.73 -0.94 -5.18
C ILE A 104 -8.12 -1.28 -3.75
N ASN A 105 -8.75 -0.34 -3.06
CA ASN A 105 -9.28 -0.54 -1.71
C ASN A 105 -10.39 -1.60 -1.70
N GLY A 106 -10.66 -2.19 -0.53
CA GLY A 106 -11.73 -3.15 -0.35
C GLY A 106 -13.09 -2.54 -0.75
N PRO A 107 -13.96 -3.29 -1.46
CA PRO A 107 -15.26 -2.80 -1.86
C PRO A 107 -16.26 -2.80 -0.69
N TYR A 108 -17.21 -1.89 -0.73
CA TYR A 108 -18.49 -2.08 -0.05
C TYR A 108 -19.37 -2.93 -0.95
N ALA A 109 -19.80 -4.07 -0.46
CA ALA A 109 -20.60 -5.03 -1.21
C ALA A 109 -21.90 -5.35 -0.45
N TYR A 110 -22.92 -5.67 -1.19
CA TYR A 110 -24.20 -6.20 -0.67
C TYR A 110 -24.43 -7.61 -1.22
N ASN A 111 -25.30 -8.37 -0.55
CA ASN A 111 -25.66 -9.70 -1.01
C ASN A 111 -26.43 -9.62 -2.36
N SER A 112 -26.06 -10.49 -3.30
CA SER A 112 -26.71 -10.59 -4.62
C SER A 112 -28.22 -10.87 -4.52
N ASP A 113 -28.67 -11.52 -3.45
CA ASP A 113 -30.07 -11.93 -3.25
C ASP A 113 -31.00 -10.80 -2.75
N LEU A 114 -30.42 -9.62 -2.45
CA LEU A 114 -31.25 -8.46 -2.09
C LEU A 114 -32.13 -8.03 -3.28
N PRO A 115 -33.36 -7.55 -3.01
CA PRO A 115 -34.20 -6.90 -4.01
C PRO A 115 -33.49 -5.73 -4.70
N GLU A 116 -33.79 -5.52 -5.97
CA GLU A 116 -33.11 -4.47 -6.76
C GLU A 116 -33.36 -3.05 -6.23
N ASP A 117 -34.55 -2.78 -5.71
CA ASP A 117 -34.88 -1.50 -5.07
C ASP A 117 -34.04 -1.26 -3.79
N ALA A 118 -33.81 -2.31 -2.99
CA ALA A 118 -32.95 -2.23 -1.83
C ALA A 118 -31.47 -1.99 -2.24
N LYS A 119 -30.96 -2.69 -3.26
CA LYS A 119 -29.63 -2.45 -3.82
C LYS A 119 -29.46 -1.01 -4.29
N ALA A 120 -30.44 -0.51 -5.04
CA ALA A 120 -30.43 0.86 -5.54
C ALA A 120 -30.46 1.89 -4.39
N ALA A 121 -31.27 1.65 -3.35
CA ALA A 121 -31.34 2.52 -2.18
C ALA A 121 -30.00 2.55 -1.40
N ILE A 122 -29.36 1.40 -1.21
CA ILE A 122 -28.05 1.29 -0.55
C ILE A 122 -26.99 2.05 -1.37
N ALA A 123 -26.89 1.77 -2.66
CA ALA A 123 -25.92 2.44 -3.54
C ALA A 123 -26.12 3.96 -3.53
N LYS A 124 -27.37 4.42 -3.61
CA LYS A 124 -27.71 5.83 -3.53
C LYS A 124 -27.31 6.46 -2.20
N ALA A 125 -27.50 5.77 -1.09
CA ALA A 125 -27.11 6.26 0.22
C ALA A 125 -25.60 6.51 0.31
N PHE A 126 -24.78 5.57 -0.20
CA PHE A 126 -23.31 5.73 -0.25
C PHE A 126 -22.88 6.90 -1.15
N PHE A 127 -23.44 7.01 -2.35
CA PHE A 127 -23.04 8.06 -3.28
C PHE A 127 -23.49 9.44 -2.83
N ASP A 128 -24.63 9.54 -2.15
CA ASP A 128 -25.16 10.81 -1.63
C ASP A 128 -24.50 11.22 -0.29
N ALA A 129 -23.91 10.29 0.45
CA ALA A 129 -23.37 10.52 1.80
C ALA A 129 -22.41 11.73 1.88
N PRO A 130 -21.46 11.96 0.95
CA PRO A 130 -20.57 13.12 1.00
C PRO A 130 -21.31 14.46 1.05
N ALA A 131 -22.46 14.54 0.38
CA ALA A 131 -23.27 15.76 0.28
C ALA A 131 -24.35 15.85 1.36
N LYS A 132 -24.93 14.73 1.76
CA LYS A 132 -26.10 14.69 2.66
C LYS A 132 -25.72 14.48 4.13
N ASP A 133 -24.68 13.70 4.40
CA ASP A 133 -24.20 13.41 5.75
C ASP A 133 -22.68 13.31 5.77
N LYS A 134 -22.06 14.48 5.71
CA LYS A 134 -20.60 14.59 5.73
C LYS A 134 -19.98 13.93 6.97
N ALA A 135 -20.66 13.98 8.12
CA ALA A 135 -20.12 13.43 9.36
C ALA A 135 -20.11 11.89 9.33
N ALA A 136 -21.14 11.25 8.77
CA ALA A 136 -21.14 9.82 8.55
C ALA A 136 -20.12 9.42 7.48
N PHE A 137 -20.04 10.18 6.38
CA PHE A 137 -19.06 9.94 5.33
C PHE A 137 -17.62 10.01 5.84
N ASP A 138 -17.26 11.07 6.59
CA ASP A 138 -15.91 11.25 7.14
C ASP A 138 -15.54 10.09 8.09
N ARG A 139 -16.49 9.57 8.87
CA ARG A 139 -16.29 8.40 9.74
C ARG A 139 -16.07 7.11 8.96
N LEU A 140 -16.81 6.89 7.87
CA LEU A 140 -16.65 5.70 7.01
C LEU A 140 -15.31 5.72 6.25
N GLN A 141 -14.80 6.90 5.92
CA GLN A 141 -13.59 7.07 5.12
C GLN A 141 -12.32 7.27 5.96
N ASP A 142 -12.41 7.24 7.28
CA ASP A 142 -11.27 7.46 8.19
C ASP A 142 -10.44 8.70 7.80
N GLY A 143 -11.14 9.81 7.48
CA GLY A 143 -10.55 11.06 7.05
C GLY A 143 -10.08 11.11 5.58
N GLN A 144 -10.21 10.05 4.82
CA GLN A 144 -9.96 10.06 3.39
C GLN A 144 -11.11 10.79 2.67
N LYS A 145 -10.80 11.90 2.02
CA LYS A 145 -11.81 12.80 1.42
C LYS A 145 -12.29 12.39 0.03
N LYS A 146 -12.10 11.13 -0.37
CA LYS A 146 -12.48 10.62 -1.71
C LYS A 146 -13.87 9.99 -1.64
N GLY A 147 -14.77 10.41 -2.53
CA GLY A 147 -16.10 9.83 -2.65
C GLY A 147 -16.08 8.36 -3.08
N PHE A 148 -17.25 7.72 -2.98
CA PHE A 148 -17.44 6.37 -3.47
C PHE A 148 -17.62 6.38 -5.00
N HIS A 149 -17.14 5.34 -5.66
CA HIS A 149 -17.29 5.13 -7.10
C HIS A 149 -17.92 3.77 -7.37
N PRO A 150 -18.78 3.67 -8.40
CA PRO A 150 -19.27 2.37 -8.85
C PRO A 150 -18.09 1.49 -9.25
N ALA A 151 -18.18 0.20 -8.93
CA ALA A 151 -17.13 -0.74 -9.25
C ALA A 151 -17.75 -2.09 -9.71
N THR A 152 -16.98 -2.84 -10.46
CA THR A 152 -17.33 -4.16 -10.98
C THR A 152 -16.28 -5.17 -10.55
N THR A 153 -16.59 -6.45 -10.59
CA THR A 153 -15.63 -7.51 -10.24
C THR A 153 -14.32 -7.41 -11.03
N LYS A 154 -14.36 -6.92 -12.27
CA LYS A 154 -13.18 -6.76 -13.12
C LYS A 154 -12.16 -5.77 -12.56
N ASP A 155 -12.61 -4.80 -11.79
CA ASP A 155 -11.71 -3.81 -11.18
C ASP A 155 -10.76 -4.48 -10.17
N TRP A 156 -11.12 -5.66 -9.65
CA TRP A 156 -10.32 -6.44 -8.70
C TRP A 156 -9.49 -7.56 -9.33
N ASP A 157 -9.46 -7.72 -10.65
CA ASP A 157 -8.70 -8.82 -11.29
C ASP A 157 -7.23 -8.83 -10.84
N GLY A 158 -6.56 -7.69 -10.81
CA GLY A 158 -5.18 -7.57 -10.32
C GLY A 158 -5.04 -7.89 -8.82
N THR A 159 -6.03 -7.55 -8.02
CA THR A 159 -6.05 -7.89 -6.58
C THR A 159 -6.27 -9.40 -6.39
N ILE A 160 -7.09 -10.04 -7.21
CA ILE A 160 -7.31 -11.49 -7.19
C ILE A 160 -6.00 -12.22 -7.53
N GLU A 161 -5.26 -11.76 -8.54
CA GLU A 161 -3.93 -12.31 -8.87
C GLU A 161 -2.95 -12.18 -7.71
N LEU A 162 -2.91 -10.99 -7.07
CA LEU A 162 -2.09 -10.75 -5.89
C LEU A 162 -2.46 -11.71 -4.74
N ILE A 163 -3.75 -11.92 -4.46
CA ILE A 163 -4.19 -12.82 -3.40
C ILE A 163 -3.75 -14.25 -3.69
N LYS A 164 -3.94 -14.74 -4.92
CA LYS A 164 -3.50 -16.08 -5.33
C LYS A 164 -1.98 -16.25 -5.16
N PHE A 165 -1.20 -15.24 -5.51
CA PHE A 165 0.25 -15.23 -5.31
C PHE A 165 0.62 -15.30 -3.82
N VAL A 166 -0.01 -14.49 -2.98
CA VAL A 166 0.24 -14.45 -1.52
C VAL A 166 -0.11 -15.80 -0.88
N ASP A 167 -1.23 -16.40 -1.27
CA ASP A 167 -1.63 -17.71 -0.77
C ASP A 167 -0.64 -18.81 -1.17
N ALA A 168 -0.14 -18.77 -2.40
CA ALA A 168 0.90 -19.69 -2.84
C ALA A 168 2.21 -19.53 -2.05
N LEU A 169 2.62 -18.28 -1.77
CA LEU A 169 3.79 -18.00 -0.92
C LEU A 169 3.63 -18.53 0.51
N ARG A 170 2.44 -18.34 1.09
CA ARG A 170 2.14 -18.81 2.46
C ARG A 170 2.20 -20.35 2.54
N LYS A 171 1.60 -21.03 1.57
CA LYS A 171 1.64 -22.50 1.49
C LYS A 171 3.08 -23.03 1.38
N LYS A 172 3.90 -22.38 0.55
CA LYS A 172 5.32 -22.78 0.37
C LYS A 172 6.17 -22.59 1.63
N LYS A 173 5.82 -21.64 2.50
CA LYS A 173 6.53 -21.40 3.78
C LYS A 173 6.07 -22.34 4.91
N ALA A 174 4.91 -22.98 4.75
CA ALA A 174 4.33 -23.91 5.74
C ALA A 174 4.70 -25.37 5.46
N SER A 175 5.25 -25.67 4.29
CA SER A 175 5.80 -26.98 3.89
C SER A 175 7.32 -27.03 4.13
#